data_dedc2047dbf02cda52bb63e9f24cf9ec
#
_entry.id   dedc2047dbf02cda52bb63e9f24cf9ec
#
_cell.length_a   1.000
_cell.length_b   1.000
_cell.length_c   1.000
_cell.angle_alpha   90.00
_cell.angle_beta   90.00
_cell.angle_gamma   90.00
#
_symmetry.space_group_name_H-M   'P 1'
#
loop_
_entity.id
_entity.type
_entity.pdbx_description
1 polymer ?
#
loop_
_entity_poly.entity_id
_entity_poly.type
_entity_poly.pdbx_seq_one_letter_code
_entity_poly.pdbx_strand_id
1 'polypeptide(L)'
;NYKEYHIYLTKDMDFEVSPEFYNKFQGFDYNNEEDYNDYASYRKIVANHYIKSIETEEELQSTFAAINMIESEGIKNDLLNNFRYSFSPAHPELDTFYKLLMETSTDTAFEAALSAKYAIIKDLTPGNISPSFNYPDRNGNEVSLEDLRGKYVYVDVWATWCGPCKREIPSLKAI
;
A
#
# COMPACT_ATOMS: atom_id res chain seq x y z
N ASN A 1 -17.25 24.90 7.77
CA ASN A 1 -17.37 24.86 9.22
C ASN A 1 -16.93 23.48 9.71
N TYR A 2 -15.62 23.30 9.99
CA TYR A 2 -14.96 22.00 10.29
C TYR A 2 -15.53 21.25 11.49
N LYS A 3 -16.22 21.93 12.41
CA LYS A 3 -16.88 21.30 13.56
C LYS A 3 -18.01 20.33 13.14
N GLU A 4 -18.70 20.60 12.05
CA GLU A 4 -19.71 19.69 11.51
C GLU A 4 -19.07 18.43 10.90
N TYR A 5 -17.91 18.58 10.25
CA TYR A 5 -17.17 17.45 9.65
C TYR A 5 -16.62 16.50 10.70
N HIS A 6 -16.19 17.01 11.84
CA HIS A 6 -15.67 16.20 12.94
C HIS A 6 -16.72 15.23 13.51
N ILE A 7 -17.99 15.65 13.55
CA ILE A 7 -19.10 14.83 14.05
C ILE A 7 -19.41 13.67 13.10
N TYR A 8 -19.23 13.82 11.80
CA TYR A 8 -19.47 12.76 10.81
C TYR A 8 -18.35 11.72 10.76
N LEU A 9 -17.09 12.13 10.99
CA LEU A 9 -15.94 11.24 10.92
C LEU A 9 -15.70 10.39 12.20
N THR A 10 -16.33 10.76 13.32
CA THR A 10 -16.15 10.07 14.60
C THR A 10 -17.24 9.05 14.92
N LYS A 11 -18.34 9.01 14.16
CA LYS A 11 -19.52 8.24 14.54
C LYS A 11 -19.59 6.80 14.05
N ASP A 12 -18.94 6.44 12.93
CA ASP A 12 -18.99 5.06 12.46
C ASP A 12 -17.73 4.70 11.64
N MET A 13 -17.10 3.59 11.98
CA MET A 13 -15.91 3.06 11.29
C MET A 13 -16.23 2.19 10.05
N ASP A 14 -17.51 1.96 9.73
CA ASP A 14 -18.02 1.23 8.57
C ASP A 14 -18.79 2.16 7.63
N PHE A 15 -18.10 3.09 6.98
CA PHE A 15 -18.73 4.09 6.14
C PHE A 15 -18.73 3.69 4.65
N GLU A 16 -19.86 3.21 4.16
CA GLU A 16 -20.27 3.48 2.77
C GLU A 16 -20.64 4.96 2.69
N VAL A 17 -19.79 5.73 2.01
CA VAL A 17 -20.01 7.17 1.83
C VAL A 17 -21.25 7.37 0.98
N SER A 18 -22.35 7.83 1.60
CA SER A 18 -23.60 8.05 0.87
C SER A 18 -23.46 9.15 -0.19
N PRO A 19 -24.25 9.11 -1.29
CA PRO A 19 -24.28 10.19 -2.29
C PRO A 19 -24.55 11.57 -1.69
N GLU A 20 -25.30 11.64 -0.59
CA GLU A 20 -25.57 12.89 0.15
C GLU A 20 -24.31 13.45 0.82
N PHE A 21 -23.40 12.59 1.25
CA PHE A 21 -22.11 13.01 1.81
C PHE A 21 -21.24 13.67 0.72
N TYR A 22 -21.14 13.06 -0.48
CA TYR A 22 -20.43 13.67 -1.61
C TYR A 22 -21.00 15.03 -2.01
N ASN A 23 -22.33 15.19 -1.99
CA ASN A 23 -22.98 16.47 -2.34
C ASN A 23 -22.67 17.60 -1.32
N LYS A 24 -22.40 17.26 -0.05
CA LYS A 24 -22.00 18.25 0.97
C LYS A 24 -20.58 18.78 0.78
N PHE A 25 -19.73 18.07 0.04
CA PHE A 25 -18.36 18.46 -0.27
C PHE A 25 -18.20 19.14 -1.63
N GLN A 26 -19.29 19.46 -2.34
CA GLN A 26 -19.21 20.30 -3.52
C GLN A 26 -18.63 21.67 -3.12
N GLY A 27 -17.44 21.98 -3.68
CA GLY A 27 -16.69 23.18 -3.33
C GLY A 27 -15.74 23.03 -2.13
N PHE A 28 -15.50 21.80 -1.66
CA PHE A 28 -14.45 21.56 -0.67
C PHE A 28 -13.08 21.83 -1.29
N ASP A 29 -12.30 22.67 -0.61
CA ASP A 29 -10.93 22.95 -1.03
C ASP A 29 -10.01 21.84 -0.55
N TYR A 30 -9.50 21.02 -1.47
CA TYR A 30 -8.57 19.94 -1.18
C TYR A 30 -7.10 20.39 -1.11
N ASN A 31 -6.83 21.69 -1.37
CA ASN A 31 -5.48 22.25 -1.43
C ASN A 31 -5.13 23.15 -0.22
N ASN A 32 -6.00 23.24 0.78
CA ASN A 32 -5.75 24.06 1.96
C ASN A 32 -4.69 23.38 2.87
N GLU A 33 -3.45 23.81 2.73
CA GLU A 33 -2.31 23.23 3.45
C GLU A 33 -2.35 23.54 4.96
N GLU A 34 -2.87 24.68 5.38
CA GLU A 34 -3.04 25.04 6.79
C GLU A 34 -4.00 24.05 7.47
N ASP A 35 -5.18 23.84 6.89
CA ASP A 35 -6.16 22.89 7.40
C ASP A 35 -5.64 21.44 7.35
N TYR A 36 -4.87 21.10 6.32
CA TYR A 36 -4.24 19.77 6.19
C TYR A 36 -3.27 19.52 7.33
N ASN A 37 -2.47 20.50 7.71
CA ASN A 37 -1.51 20.37 8.80
C ASN A 37 -2.19 20.37 10.18
N ASP A 38 -3.20 21.18 10.38
CA ASP A 38 -3.82 21.40 11.68
C ASP A 38 -4.89 20.35 12.03
N TYR A 39 -5.59 19.80 11.03
CA TYR A 39 -6.75 18.94 11.29
C TYR A 39 -6.62 17.54 10.72
N ALA A 40 -6.53 16.54 11.60
CA ALA A 40 -6.49 15.12 11.20
C ALA A 40 -7.75 14.70 10.40
N SER A 41 -8.91 15.31 10.69
CA SER A 41 -10.15 15.08 9.94
C SER A 41 -10.07 15.58 8.50
N TYR A 42 -9.41 16.73 8.27
CA TYR A 42 -9.19 17.23 6.92
C TYR A 42 -8.28 16.30 6.13
N ARG A 43 -7.15 15.87 6.69
CA ARG A 43 -6.24 14.84 6.06
C ARG A 43 -6.99 13.58 5.66
N LYS A 44 -7.88 13.10 6.55
CA LYS A 44 -8.67 11.88 6.27
C LYS A 44 -9.65 12.09 5.11
N ILE A 45 -10.29 13.26 5.01
CA ILE A 45 -11.19 13.61 3.90
C ILE A 45 -10.39 13.62 2.59
N VAL A 46 -9.26 14.32 2.57
CA VAL A 46 -8.39 14.42 1.40
C VAL A 46 -7.90 13.01 0.98
N ALA A 47 -7.39 12.23 1.92
CA ALA A 47 -6.95 10.87 1.65
C ALA A 47 -8.07 9.99 1.08
N ASN A 48 -9.26 9.99 1.68
CA ASN A 48 -10.40 9.21 1.21
C ASN A 48 -10.92 9.65 -0.17
N HIS A 49 -10.70 10.92 -0.54
CA HIS A 49 -11.08 11.41 -1.86
C HIS A 49 -10.17 10.85 -2.97
N TYR A 50 -8.87 10.83 -2.73
CA TYR A 50 -7.88 10.45 -3.74
C TYR A 50 -7.47 8.98 -3.66
N ILE A 51 -7.42 8.38 -2.46
CA ILE A 51 -6.93 7.01 -2.28
C ILE A 51 -8.12 6.06 -2.29
N LYS A 52 -8.29 5.37 -3.41
CA LYS A 52 -9.29 4.31 -3.61
C LYS A 52 -8.57 2.99 -3.85
N SER A 53 -9.31 1.88 -3.82
CA SER A 53 -8.79 0.63 -4.36
C SER A 53 -8.49 0.82 -5.85
N ILE A 54 -7.28 0.52 -6.26
CA ILE A 54 -6.79 0.68 -7.62
C ILE A 54 -6.31 -0.68 -8.08
N GLU A 55 -6.98 -1.23 -9.08
CA GLU A 55 -6.72 -2.57 -9.60
C GLU A 55 -6.36 -2.57 -11.09
N THR A 56 -6.70 -1.49 -11.79
CA THR A 56 -6.49 -1.36 -13.22
C THR A 56 -5.56 -0.20 -13.57
N GLU A 57 -4.94 -0.28 -14.75
CA GLU A 57 -4.11 0.80 -15.28
C GLU A 57 -4.89 2.10 -15.46
N GLU A 58 -6.16 2.03 -15.91
CA GLU A 58 -7.02 3.19 -16.08
C GLU A 58 -7.30 3.90 -14.74
N GLU A 59 -7.57 3.14 -13.68
CA GLU A 59 -7.75 3.68 -12.33
C GLU A 59 -6.48 4.33 -11.79
N LEU A 60 -5.30 3.72 -12.03
CA LEU A 60 -4.01 4.32 -11.71
C LEU A 60 -3.85 5.66 -12.42
N GLN A 61 -4.00 5.68 -13.74
CA GLN A 61 -3.84 6.88 -14.57
C GLN A 61 -4.76 8.01 -14.11
N SER A 62 -6.05 7.72 -13.91
CA SER A 62 -7.04 8.70 -13.48
C SER A 62 -6.76 9.23 -12.06
N THR A 63 -6.36 8.37 -11.14
CA THR A 63 -6.03 8.76 -9.75
C THR A 63 -4.79 9.66 -9.72
N PHE A 64 -3.73 9.30 -10.42
CA PHE A 64 -2.51 10.11 -10.47
C PHE A 64 -2.72 11.41 -11.24
N ALA A 65 -3.55 11.44 -12.28
CA ALA A 65 -3.95 12.68 -12.93
C ALA A 65 -4.66 13.63 -11.95
N ALA A 66 -5.56 13.11 -11.11
CA ALA A 66 -6.24 13.91 -10.08
C ALA A 66 -5.27 14.39 -8.99
N ILE A 67 -4.34 13.55 -8.52
CA ILE A 67 -3.31 13.93 -7.54
C ILE A 67 -2.39 15.03 -8.10
N ASN A 68 -2.05 14.97 -9.39
CA ASN A 68 -1.23 15.99 -10.05
C ASN A 68 -1.91 17.37 -10.12
N MET A 69 -3.23 17.45 -9.94
CA MET A 69 -3.96 18.73 -9.84
C MET A 69 -3.84 19.38 -8.44
N ILE A 70 -3.27 18.68 -7.46
CA ILE A 70 -3.02 19.22 -6.13
C ILE A 70 -1.85 20.21 -6.22
N GLU A 71 -2.06 21.43 -5.76
CA GLU A 71 -1.06 22.50 -5.81
C GLU A 71 -0.04 22.40 -4.68
N SER A 72 -0.47 21.96 -3.49
CA SER A 72 0.42 21.78 -2.33
C SER A 72 1.28 20.53 -2.50
N GLU A 73 2.60 20.72 -2.62
CA GLU A 73 3.57 19.62 -2.65
C GLU A 73 3.57 18.80 -1.35
N GLY A 74 3.31 19.45 -0.21
CA GLY A 74 3.19 18.77 1.08
C GLY A 74 2.03 17.77 1.10
N ILE A 75 0.85 18.20 0.67
CA ILE A 75 -0.34 17.32 0.57
C ILE A 75 -0.10 16.21 -0.44
N LYS A 76 0.46 16.55 -1.61
CA LYS A 76 0.76 15.59 -2.68
C LYS A 76 1.68 14.48 -2.18
N ASN A 77 2.84 14.82 -1.64
CA ASN A 77 3.82 13.86 -1.15
C ASN A 77 3.29 13.00 0.01
N ASP A 78 2.48 13.57 0.91
CA ASP A 78 1.86 12.78 1.99
C ASP A 78 0.84 11.78 1.44
N LEU A 79 0.04 12.15 0.43
CA LEU A 79 -0.84 11.22 -0.27
C LEU A 79 -0.06 10.09 -0.94
N LEU A 80 1.06 10.41 -1.62
CA LEU A 80 1.89 9.39 -2.26
C LEU A 80 2.46 8.39 -1.25
N ASN A 81 2.82 8.85 -0.05
CA ASN A 81 3.27 7.98 1.04
C ASN A 81 2.22 6.92 1.45
N ASN A 82 0.93 7.20 1.31
CA ASN A 82 -0.12 6.23 1.62
C ASN A 82 -0.11 5.05 0.64
N PHE A 83 0.28 5.24 -0.61
CA PHE A 83 0.35 4.17 -1.61
C PHE A 83 1.46 3.15 -1.37
N ARG A 84 2.43 3.42 -0.49
CA ARG A 84 3.52 2.49 -0.17
C ARG A 84 3.03 1.11 0.30
N TYR A 85 1.84 1.03 0.88
CA TYR A 85 1.24 -0.22 1.36
C TYR A 85 0.63 -1.04 0.22
N SER A 86 0.03 -0.37 -0.77
CA SER A 86 -0.51 -1.01 -1.98
C SER A 86 0.57 -1.37 -2.99
N PHE A 87 1.74 -0.72 -2.90
CA PHE A 87 2.88 -1.00 -3.75
C PHE A 87 3.56 -2.31 -3.33
N SER A 88 3.12 -3.42 -3.91
CA SER A 88 3.53 -4.78 -3.58
C SER A 88 3.68 -5.65 -4.83
N PRO A 89 4.39 -6.78 -4.76
CA PRO A 89 4.54 -7.69 -5.91
C PRO A 89 3.22 -8.25 -6.43
N ALA A 90 2.18 -8.25 -5.61
CA ALA A 90 0.85 -8.72 -6.00
C ALA A 90 0.05 -7.69 -6.82
N HIS A 91 0.52 -6.45 -6.93
CA HIS A 91 -0.17 -5.43 -7.71
C HIS A 91 -0.06 -5.74 -9.21
N PRO A 92 -1.18 -5.87 -9.96
CA PRO A 92 -1.14 -6.29 -11.36
C PRO A 92 -0.35 -5.32 -12.24
N GLU A 93 -0.43 -4.01 -11.94
CA GLU A 93 0.21 -2.93 -12.70
C GLU A 93 1.42 -2.33 -11.95
N LEU A 94 2.28 -3.18 -11.39
CA LEU A 94 3.39 -2.75 -10.52
C LEU A 94 4.33 -1.75 -11.20
N ASP A 95 4.68 -1.98 -12.47
CA ASP A 95 5.63 -1.14 -13.21
C ASP A 95 5.04 0.23 -13.53
N THR A 96 3.79 0.26 -13.99
CA THR A 96 3.04 1.50 -14.22
C THR A 96 2.88 2.28 -12.92
N PHE A 97 2.56 1.59 -11.83
CA PHE A 97 2.42 2.19 -10.50
C PHE A 97 3.73 2.83 -10.01
N TYR A 98 4.85 2.10 -10.15
CA TYR A 98 6.17 2.63 -9.82
C TYR A 98 6.47 3.91 -10.61
N LYS A 99 6.27 3.87 -11.93
CA LYS A 99 6.52 5.01 -12.81
C LYS A 99 5.70 6.24 -12.39
N LEU A 100 4.40 6.07 -12.16
CA LEU A 100 3.52 7.17 -11.76
C LEU A 100 3.90 7.77 -10.41
N LEU A 101 4.26 6.94 -9.43
CA LEU A 101 4.75 7.39 -8.12
C LEU A 101 6.03 8.24 -8.26
N MET A 102 6.99 7.78 -9.08
CA MET A 102 8.25 8.49 -9.33
C MET A 102 8.06 9.80 -10.10
N GLU A 103 7.14 9.83 -11.07
CA GLU A 103 6.86 11.02 -11.88
C GLU A 103 6.08 12.10 -11.11
N THR A 104 5.31 11.69 -10.10
CA THR A 104 4.43 12.60 -9.33
C THR A 104 5.11 13.12 -8.06
N SER A 105 6.03 12.35 -7.48
CA SER A 105 6.74 12.73 -6.25
C SER A 105 7.72 13.87 -6.49
N THR A 106 7.89 14.70 -5.45
CA THR A 106 9.00 15.65 -5.32
C THR A 106 9.80 15.40 -4.03
N ASP A 107 9.50 14.30 -3.32
CA ASP A 107 10.23 13.88 -2.12
C ASP A 107 11.32 12.88 -2.49
N THR A 108 12.56 13.35 -2.53
CA THR A 108 13.73 12.53 -2.89
C THR A 108 13.99 11.37 -1.92
N ALA A 109 13.61 11.49 -0.65
CA ALA A 109 13.75 10.41 0.33
C ALA A 109 12.72 9.29 0.05
N PHE A 110 11.47 9.67 -0.26
CA PHE A 110 10.44 8.74 -0.71
C PHE A 110 10.86 8.03 -2.01
N GLU A 111 11.34 8.76 -3.02
CA GLU A 111 11.80 8.23 -4.30
C GLU A 111 12.94 7.21 -4.14
N ALA A 112 13.92 7.52 -3.29
CA ALA A 112 15.01 6.60 -2.99
C ALA A 112 14.51 5.31 -2.32
N ALA A 113 13.62 5.42 -1.32
CA ALA A 113 13.03 4.28 -0.64
C ALA A 113 12.15 3.44 -1.58
N LEU A 114 11.38 4.09 -2.44
CA LEU A 114 10.52 3.43 -3.44
C LEU A 114 11.39 2.66 -4.46
N SER A 115 12.45 3.29 -4.97
CA SER A 115 13.38 2.66 -5.92
C SER A 115 14.06 1.43 -5.33
N ALA A 116 14.51 1.52 -4.07
CA ALA A 116 15.09 0.39 -3.36
C ALA A 116 14.07 -0.75 -3.17
N LYS A 117 12.83 -0.42 -2.81
CA LYS A 117 11.75 -1.41 -2.68
C LYS A 117 11.42 -2.04 -4.03
N TYR A 118 11.27 -1.23 -5.10
CA TYR A 118 10.96 -1.73 -6.44
C TYR A 118 12.04 -2.69 -6.95
N ALA A 119 13.33 -2.37 -6.76
CA ALA A 119 14.42 -3.25 -7.16
C ALA A 119 14.35 -4.65 -6.53
N ILE A 120 13.77 -4.75 -5.32
CA ILE A 120 13.58 -6.04 -4.62
C ILE A 120 12.33 -6.77 -5.13
N ILE A 121 11.21 -6.04 -5.30
CA ILE A 121 9.90 -6.70 -5.51
C ILE A 121 9.53 -6.93 -6.97
N LYS A 122 10.14 -6.23 -7.94
CA LYS A 122 9.80 -6.34 -9.36
C LYS A 122 9.93 -7.76 -9.91
N ASP A 123 10.91 -8.52 -9.41
CA ASP A 123 11.15 -9.89 -9.81
C ASP A 123 10.30 -10.92 -9.03
N LEU A 124 9.52 -10.45 -8.04
CA LEU A 124 8.61 -11.28 -7.23
C LEU A 124 7.17 -11.30 -7.75
N THR A 125 6.91 -10.67 -8.89
CA THR A 125 5.56 -10.63 -9.47
C THR A 125 5.11 -12.02 -9.92
N PRO A 126 3.78 -12.30 -9.89
CA PRO A 126 3.25 -13.59 -10.33
C PRO A 126 3.72 -13.97 -11.74
N GLY A 127 4.15 -15.22 -11.91
CA GLY A 127 4.68 -15.74 -13.18
C GLY A 127 6.19 -15.67 -13.32
N ASN A 128 6.88 -14.91 -12.49
CA ASN A 128 8.36 -14.89 -12.46
C ASN A 128 8.92 -16.10 -11.69
N ILE A 129 10.18 -16.42 -11.99
CA ILE A 129 10.90 -17.46 -11.26
C ILE A 129 11.16 -16.96 -9.83
N SER A 130 10.76 -17.75 -8.84
CA SER A 130 11.04 -17.46 -7.43
C SER A 130 12.54 -17.29 -7.19
N PRO A 131 12.95 -16.31 -6.37
CA PRO A 131 14.33 -16.22 -5.91
C PRO A 131 14.81 -17.53 -5.28
N SER A 132 16.02 -17.91 -5.60
CA SER A 132 16.66 -19.07 -5.00
C SER A 132 17.05 -18.79 -3.53
N PHE A 133 17.10 -19.84 -2.74
CA PHE A 133 17.67 -19.81 -1.40
C PHE A 133 18.53 -21.04 -1.16
N ASN A 134 19.47 -20.91 -0.24
CA ASN A 134 20.28 -22.01 0.30
C ASN A 134 20.56 -21.72 1.77
N TYR A 135 19.99 -22.54 2.66
CA TYR A 135 20.11 -22.36 4.11
C TYR A 135 20.30 -23.71 4.82
N PRO A 136 21.03 -23.75 5.93
CA PRO A 136 21.12 -24.96 6.73
C PRO A 136 19.79 -25.31 7.39
N ASP A 137 19.41 -26.57 7.34
CA ASP A 137 18.30 -27.12 8.09
C ASP A 137 18.66 -27.21 9.61
N ARG A 138 17.72 -27.70 10.43
CA ARG A 138 17.93 -27.84 11.88
C ARG A 138 19.04 -28.83 12.25
N ASN A 139 19.51 -29.69 11.31
CA ASN A 139 20.57 -30.66 11.50
C ASN A 139 21.89 -30.13 10.95
N GLY A 140 21.91 -28.95 10.33
CA GLY A 140 23.08 -28.33 9.72
C GLY A 140 23.35 -28.76 8.28
N ASN A 141 22.40 -29.46 7.62
CA ASN A 141 22.54 -29.79 6.21
C ASN A 141 22.07 -28.60 5.35
N GLU A 142 22.83 -28.27 4.32
CA GLU A 142 22.43 -27.25 3.35
C GLU A 142 21.22 -27.77 2.56
N VAL A 143 20.19 -26.91 2.45
CA VAL A 143 18.96 -27.13 1.67
C VAL A 143 18.73 -25.94 0.76
N SER A 144 18.68 -26.19 -0.53
CA SER A 144 18.36 -25.18 -1.53
C SER A 144 16.94 -25.34 -2.07
N LEU A 145 16.42 -24.29 -2.71
CA LEU A 145 15.13 -24.37 -3.40
C LEU A 145 15.19 -25.40 -4.56
N GLU A 146 16.34 -25.55 -5.20
CA GLU A 146 16.61 -26.51 -6.26
C GLU A 146 16.44 -27.97 -5.81
N ASP A 147 16.82 -28.28 -4.58
CA ASP A 147 16.69 -29.63 -4.00
C ASP A 147 15.22 -30.03 -3.78
N LEU A 148 14.32 -29.04 -3.80
CA LEU A 148 12.88 -29.22 -3.60
C LEU A 148 12.11 -29.33 -4.92
N ARG A 149 12.79 -29.31 -6.09
CA ARG A 149 12.13 -29.39 -7.40
C ARG A 149 11.28 -30.66 -7.52
N GLY A 150 10.12 -30.49 -8.19
CA GLY A 150 9.13 -31.56 -8.36
C GLY A 150 8.22 -31.77 -7.17
N LYS A 151 8.31 -30.91 -6.15
CA LYS A 151 7.42 -30.90 -4.98
C LYS A 151 6.70 -29.55 -4.89
N TYR A 152 5.54 -29.56 -4.25
CA TYR A 152 4.94 -28.32 -3.77
C TYR A 152 5.70 -27.86 -2.51
N VAL A 153 6.07 -26.60 -2.48
CA VAL A 153 6.81 -26.01 -1.35
C VAL A 153 5.93 -24.95 -0.71
N TYR A 154 5.58 -25.19 0.55
CA TYR A 154 4.90 -24.19 1.39
C TYR A 154 5.96 -23.48 2.22
N VAL A 155 6.03 -22.15 2.10
CA VAL A 155 6.96 -21.31 2.86
C VAL A 155 6.19 -20.52 3.90
N ASP A 156 6.44 -20.80 5.18
CA ASP A 156 5.89 -20.09 6.31
C ASP A 156 7.00 -19.30 7.04
N VAL A 157 6.76 -18.00 7.21
CA VAL A 157 7.68 -17.10 7.93
C VAL A 157 7.10 -16.77 9.30
N TRP A 158 7.69 -17.33 10.34
CA TRP A 158 7.21 -17.15 11.70
C TRP A 158 8.31 -16.71 12.68
N ALA A 159 7.89 -16.25 13.87
CA ALA A 159 8.82 -15.90 14.93
C ALA A 159 8.31 -16.38 16.29
N THR A 160 9.21 -16.58 17.25
CA THR A 160 8.89 -17.08 18.61
C THR A 160 7.95 -16.16 19.38
N TRP A 161 7.94 -14.89 19.07
CA TRP A 161 7.06 -13.86 19.64
C TRP A 161 5.75 -13.66 18.86
N CYS A 162 5.60 -14.25 17.67
CA CYS A 162 4.39 -14.14 16.85
C CYS A 162 3.29 -15.07 17.40
N GLY A 163 2.39 -14.54 18.18
CA GLY A 163 1.26 -15.29 18.77
C GLY A 163 0.34 -15.93 17.71
N PRO A 164 -0.13 -15.19 16.69
CA PRO A 164 -0.92 -15.77 15.60
C PRO A 164 -0.21 -16.93 14.90
N CYS A 165 1.06 -16.76 14.52
CA CYS A 165 1.84 -17.80 13.84
C CYS A 165 1.91 -19.09 14.65
N LYS A 166 2.14 -18.98 15.97
CA LYS A 166 2.18 -20.16 16.86
C LYS A 166 0.86 -20.90 16.95
N ARG A 167 -0.27 -20.21 16.81
CA ARG A 167 -1.60 -20.85 16.81
C ARG A 167 -1.85 -21.64 15.52
N GLU A 168 -1.18 -21.32 14.43
CA GLU A 168 -1.30 -22.00 13.15
C GLU A 168 -0.47 -23.30 13.07
N ILE A 169 0.62 -23.39 13.84
CA ILE A 169 1.53 -24.57 13.83
C ILE A 169 0.81 -25.92 13.96
N PRO A 170 -0.21 -26.11 14.82
CA PRO A 170 -0.90 -27.40 14.89
C PRO A 170 -1.59 -27.79 13.58
N SER A 171 -2.19 -26.82 12.87
CA SER A 171 -2.85 -27.05 11.58
C SER A 171 -1.84 -27.43 10.50
N LEU A 172 -0.69 -26.74 10.47
CA LEU A 172 0.40 -27.04 9.54
C LEU A 172 1.03 -28.44 9.76
N LYS A 173 0.99 -28.94 10.99
CA LYS A 173 1.47 -30.30 11.29
C LYS A 173 0.51 -31.41 10.86
N ALA A 174 -0.73 -31.06 10.54
CA ALA A 174 -1.75 -32.02 10.12
C ALA A 174 -1.80 -32.24 8.60
N ILE A 175 -1.08 -31.43 7.84
CA ILE A 175 -0.89 -31.52 6.38
C ILE A 175 0.31 -32.42 6.08
#